data_62ea9571f66ed62cfaace94ef5a6f834
#
_entry.id   62ea9571f66ed62cfaace94ef5a6f834
#
_cell.length_a   1.000
_cell.length_b   1.000
_cell.length_c   1.000
_cell.angle_alpha   90.00
_cell.angle_beta   90.00
_cell.angle_gamma   90.00
#
_symmetry.space_group_name_H-M   'P 1'
#
loop_
_entity.id
_entity.type
_entity.pdbx_description
1 polymer ?
#
loop_
_entity_poly.entity_id
_entity_poly.type
_entity_poly.pdbx_seq_one_letter_code
_entity_poly.pdbx_strand_id
1 'polypeptide(L)'
;MAEGVLKEVRVFRPKSLGGTLRLYTRNPGALLYAGGTEIARKAQRGSGRPLNLPQKVIYLGNVQELNRISRGQRYLDIGSVLDLSRILSIGRNVLPPVLFETLAAIATPAVRNLATLGGNISLKNCRGDCLPALSVIDTQLELRTAGSTRWVQVGEFFDRGNLPDLRPGEILTRIRVPLEEWDFAVTRKVSGGGGLESSLSFAGVARFPKGSIEALHFCIGGLKTAVFRMPVLEERLKNASLPIQAKLIDTLFHDLAENLADQGEDTPAGHYRAATSLRLFRWFIEKINLRSLEMM
;
A
#
# COMPACT_ATOMS: atom_id res chain seq x y z
N MET A 1 -30.35 5.81 30.86
CA MET A 1 -29.12 5.03 30.62
C MET A 1 -29.52 3.84 29.75
N ALA A 2 -29.23 3.84 28.46
CA ALA A 2 -29.53 2.71 27.61
C ALA A 2 -28.47 1.64 27.87
N GLU A 3 -28.84 0.54 28.50
CA GLU A 3 -28.05 -0.66 28.59
C GLU A 3 -27.74 -1.14 27.16
N GLY A 4 -26.50 -0.93 26.72
CA GLY A 4 -26.04 -1.46 25.47
C GLY A 4 -25.97 -2.99 25.57
N VAL A 5 -26.97 -3.67 25.04
CA VAL A 5 -26.97 -5.12 24.92
C VAL A 5 -25.71 -5.50 24.15
N LEU A 6 -24.76 -6.13 24.82
CA LEU A 6 -23.55 -6.70 24.21
C LEU A 6 -24.01 -7.73 23.16
N LYS A 7 -23.86 -7.39 21.88
CA LYS A 7 -24.16 -8.34 20.81
C LYS A 7 -23.15 -9.49 20.88
N GLU A 8 -23.63 -10.70 20.98
CA GLU A 8 -22.78 -11.90 20.92
C GLU A 8 -22.07 -11.96 19.56
N VAL A 9 -20.73 -12.07 19.60
CA VAL A 9 -19.88 -12.15 18.40
C VAL A 9 -19.43 -13.60 18.24
N ARG A 10 -19.84 -14.23 17.15
CA ARG A 10 -19.39 -15.56 16.79
C ARG A 10 -18.08 -15.51 16.03
N VAL A 11 -17.00 -16.08 16.59
CA VAL A 11 -15.67 -16.12 15.99
C VAL A 11 -15.39 -17.50 15.42
N PHE A 12 -15.16 -17.57 14.10
CA PHE A 12 -14.70 -18.75 13.40
C PHE A 12 -13.17 -18.73 13.26
N ARG A 13 -12.53 -19.89 13.46
CA ARG A 13 -11.06 -20.04 13.42
C ARG A 13 -10.65 -21.17 12.48
N PRO A 14 -10.80 -20.99 11.15
CA PRO A 14 -10.39 -22.00 10.19
C PRO A 14 -8.88 -22.21 10.22
N LYS A 15 -8.42 -23.43 9.88
CA LYS A 15 -6.99 -23.80 9.85
C LYS A 15 -6.42 -23.93 8.44
N SER A 16 -7.26 -23.88 7.40
CA SER A 16 -6.85 -24.01 6.00
C SER A 16 -7.52 -22.97 5.13
N LEU A 17 -6.87 -22.59 4.03
CA LEU A 17 -7.39 -21.62 3.07
C LEU A 17 -8.70 -22.11 2.43
N GLY A 18 -8.75 -23.38 1.98
CA GLY A 18 -9.98 -23.96 1.43
C GLY A 18 -11.15 -23.95 2.42
N GLY A 19 -10.89 -24.24 3.70
CA GLY A 19 -11.89 -24.13 4.76
C GLY A 19 -12.36 -22.69 4.98
N THR A 20 -11.43 -21.74 4.93
CA THR A 20 -11.72 -20.29 5.06
C THR A 20 -12.61 -19.79 3.93
N LEU A 21 -12.28 -20.12 2.69
CA LEU A 21 -13.04 -19.70 1.51
C LEU A 21 -14.47 -20.23 1.53
N ARG A 22 -14.65 -21.52 1.81
CA ARG A 22 -16.00 -22.13 1.96
C ARG A 22 -16.78 -21.48 3.11
N LEU A 23 -16.13 -21.22 4.24
CA LEU A 23 -16.77 -20.58 5.39
C LEU A 23 -17.19 -19.14 5.06
N TYR A 24 -16.36 -18.38 4.36
CA TYR A 24 -16.66 -17.01 3.97
C TYR A 24 -17.82 -16.95 2.97
N THR A 25 -17.86 -17.86 2.00
CA THR A 25 -18.99 -17.99 1.05
C THR A 25 -20.32 -18.28 1.79
N ARG A 26 -20.30 -19.09 2.84
CA ARG A 26 -21.50 -19.42 3.65
C ARG A 26 -21.90 -18.31 4.64
N ASN A 27 -21.03 -17.36 4.89
CA ASN A 27 -21.24 -16.25 5.83
C ASN A 27 -20.91 -14.92 5.17
N PRO A 28 -21.67 -14.49 4.15
CA PRO A 28 -21.46 -13.21 3.50
C PRO A 28 -21.58 -12.07 4.52
N GLY A 29 -20.69 -11.11 4.48
CA GLY A 29 -20.64 -10.01 5.44
C GLY A 29 -19.93 -10.32 6.76
N ALA A 30 -19.40 -11.54 6.96
CA ALA A 30 -18.50 -11.81 8.08
C ALA A 30 -17.23 -10.96 7.96
N LEU A 31 -16.76 -10.40 9.07
CA LEU A 31 -15.52 -9.65 9.11
C LEU A 31 -14.32 -10.61 8.98
N LEU A 32 -13.49 -10.42 7.97
CA LEU A 32 -12.19 -11.07 7.90
C LEU A 32 -11.24 -10.34 8.86
N TYR A 33 -10.76 -11.04 9.87
CA TYR A 33 -9.92 -10.47 10.93
C TYR A 33 -8.53 -11.09 10.88
N ALA A 34 -7.51 -10.25 10.71
CA ALA A 34 -6.09 -10.64 10.79
C ALA A 34 -5.44 -9.96 12.02
N GLY A 35 -4.61 -8.94 11.83
CA GLY A 35 -3.93 -8.24 12.92
C GLY A 35 -4.81 -7.32 13.78
N GLY A 36 -5.95 -6.87 13.29
CA GLY A 36 -6.94 -6.06 14.03
C GLY A 36 -6.51 -4.66 14.46
N THR A 37 -5.32 -4.21 14.11
CA THR A 37 -4.75 -2.92 14.57
C THR A 37 -5.58 -1.70 14.16
N GLU A 38 -6.13 -1.69 12.95
CA GLU A 38 -7.00 -0.60 12.48
C GLU A 38 -8.37 -0.63 13.19
N ILE A 39 -8.88 -1.81 13.48
CA ILE A 39 -10.14 -1.98 14.23
C ILE A 39 -9.97 -1.43 15.64
N ALA A 40 -8.86 -1.77 16.32
CA ALA A 40 -8.53 -1.26 17.64
C ALA A 40 -8.32 0.28 17.63
N ARG A 41 -7.64 0.82 16.61
CA ARG A 41 -7.44 2.27 16.46
C ARG A 41 -8.75 3.05 16.32
N LYS A 42 -9.71 2.51 15.57
CA LYS A 42 -11.04 3.12 15.42
C LYS A 42 -11.82 3.12 16.73
N ALA A 43 -11.68 2.08 17.53
CA ALA A 43 -12.32 2.01 18.85
C ALA A 43 -11.76 3.05 19.83
N GLN A 44 -10.44 3.22 19.87
CA GLN A 44 -9.78 4.20 20.75
C GLN A 44 -10.21 5.65 20.44
N ARG A 45 -10.44 6.00 19.17
CA ARG A 45 -10.92 7.31 18.74
C ARG A 45 -12.40 7.57 19.13
N GLY A 46 -13.15 6.54 19.41
CA GLY A 46 -14.57 6.59 19.76
C GLY A 46 -14.87 6.79 21.25
N SER A 47 -13.99 7.41 22.04
CA SER A 47 -14.25 7.79 23.44
C SER A 47 -14.88 6.70 24.31
N GLY A 48 -14.22 5.55 24.45
CA GLY A 48 -14.63 4.48 25.37
C GLY A 48 -15.84 3.66 24.91
N ARG A 49 -16.30 3.83 23.66
CA ARG A 49 -17.35 2.96 23.11
C ARG A 49 -16.77 1.57 22.81
N PRO A 50 -17.50 0.49 23.16
CA PRO A 50 -17.06 -0.87 22.84
C PRO A 50 -16.88 -1.06 21.35
N LEU A 51 -15.95 -1.94 20.96
CA LEU A 51 -15.72 -2.34 19.56
C LEU A 51 -17.05 -2.81 18.94
N ASN A 52 -17.54 -2.07 17.96
CA ASN A 52 -18.72 -2.50 17.20
C ASN A 52 -18.28 -3.51 16.14
N LEU A 53 -18.07 -4.76 16.56
CA LEU A 53 -17.79 -5.86 15.65
C LEU A 53 -19.09 -6.40 15.05
N PRO A 54 -19.08 -6.87 13.77
CA PRO A 54 -20.21 -7.60 13.23
C PRO A 54 -20.40 -8.93 14.00
N GLN A 55 -21.62 -9.47 13.96
CA GLN A 55 -21.95 -10.72 14.67
C GLN A 55 -21.10 -11.93 14.27
N LYS A 56 -20.50 -11.91 13.08
CA LYS A 56 -19.66 -12.99 12.56
C LYS A 56 -18.28 -12.47 12.22
N VAL A 57 -17.27 -13.11 12.76
CA VAL A 57 -15.84 -12.80 12.53
C VAL A 57 -15.13 -14.08 12.10
N ILE A 58 -14.36 -14.03 11.05
CA ILE A 58 -13.47 -15.12 10.60
C ILE A 58 -12.03 -14.69 10.87
N TYR A 59 -11.41 -15.36 11.85
CA TYR A 59 -10.02 -15.12 12.20
C TYR A 59 -9.07 -15.83 11.24
N LEU A 60 -8.25 -15.07 10.52
CA LEU A 60 -7.36 -15.57 9.47
C LEU A 60 -5.99 -16.01 9.99
N GLY A 61 -5.58 -15.59 11.20
CA GLY A 61 -4.24 -15.83 11.71
C GLY A 61 -3.83 -17.29 11.86
N ASN A 62 -4.80 -18.22 11.91
CA ASN A 62 -4.54 -19.66 12.02
C ASN A 62 -4.38 -20.35 10.65
N VAL A 63 -4.59 -19.64 9.55
CA VAL A 63 -4.52 -20.19 8.18
C VAL A 63 -3.06 -20.20 7.71
N GLN A 64 -2.45 -21.37 7.74
CA GLN A 64 -1.00 -21.49 7.47
C GLN A 64 -0.60 -21.00 6.08
N GLU A 65 -1.44 -21.24 5.06
CA GLU A 65 -1.20 -20.83 3.67
C GLU A 65 -1.12 -19.32 3.53
N LEU A 66 -1.82 -18.56 4.39
CA LEU A 66 -1.78 -17.09 4.42
C LEU A 66 -0.60 -16.53 5.23
N ASN A 67 0.11 -17.37 5.97
CA ASN A 67 1.26 -17.01 6.84
C ASN A 67 2.62 -17.43 6.25
N ARG A 68 2.70 -17.71 4.95
CA ARG A 68 3.93 -18.18 4.31
C ARG A 68 4.62 -17.10 3.54
N ILE A 69 5.95 -17.23 3.45
CA ILE A 69 6.79 -16.49 2.51
C ILE A 69 7.45 -17.53 1.60
N SER A 70 7.51 -17.24 0.32
CA SER A 70 8.21 -18.04 -0.66
C SER A 70 8.99 -17.12 -1.59
N ARG A 71 10.30 -17.33 -1.71
CA ARG A 71 11.17 -16.59 -2.61
C ARG A 71 11.45 -17.43 -3.85
N GLY A 72 11.07 -16.92 -5.01
CA GLY A 72 11.49 -17.38 -6.30
C GLY A 72 12.69 -16.58 -6.84
N GLN A 73 13.04 -16.81 -8.09
CA GLN A 73 14.11 -16.05 -8.75
C GLN A 73 13.71 -14.59 -9.03
N ARG A 74 12.46 -14.34 -9.43
CA ARG A 74 11.95 -13.03 -9.85
C ARG A 74 10.95 -12.40 -8.90
N TYR A 75 10.42 -13.18 -7.97
CA TYR A 75 9.33 -12.73 -7.09
C TYR A 75 9.51 -13.23 -5.67
N LEU A 76 9.04 -12.42 -4.74
CA LEU A 76 8.81 -12.79 -3.36
C LEU A 76 7.29 -12.86 -3.13
N ASP A 77 6.77 -14.05 -2.86
CA ASP A 77 5.37 -14.27 -2.54
C ASP A 77 5.17 -14.19 -1.02
N ILE A 78 4.35 -13.25 -0.56
CA ILE A 78 4.05 -12.97 0.85
C ILE A 78 2.59 -13.30 1.11
N GLY A 79 2.31 -14.16 2.08
CA GLY A 79 0.95 -14.45 2.54
C GLY A 79 0.30 -13.22 3.19
N SER A 80 -0.99 -13.04 2.96
CA SER A 80 -1.69 -11.80 3.31
C SER A 80 -1.81 -11.52 4.82
N VAL A 81 -1.70 -12.54 5.67
CA VAL A 81 -1.79 -12.35 7.13
C VAL A 81 -0.43 -12.31 7.83
N LEU A 82 0.66 -12.32 7.05
CA LEU A 82 1.97 -12.19 7.64
C LEU A 82 2.12 -10.80 8.25
N ASP A 83 2.61 -10.74 9.50
CA ASP A 83 2.83 -9.48 10.19
C ASP A 83 4.05 -8.72 9.64
N LEU A 84 4.04 -7.40 9.79
CA LEU A 84 5.05 -6.52 9.20
C LEU A 84 6.44 -6.75 9.80
N SER A 85 6.52 -7.12 11.07
CA SER A 85 7.79 -7.42 11.73
C SER A 85 8.47 -8.66 11.16
N ARG A 86 7.69 -9.72 10.88
CA ARG A 86 8.21 -10.94 10.22
C ARG A 86 8.64 -10.68 8.79
N ILE A 87 7.94 -9.81 8.06
CA ILE A 87 8.38 -9.40 6.72
C ILE A 87 9.70 -8.65 6.83
N LEU A 88 9.83 -7.69 7.73
CA LEU A 88 11.08 -6.96 7.95
C LEU A 88 12.26 -7.85 8.36
N SER A 89 12.01 -8.94 9.10
CA SER A 89 13.05 -9.89 9.53
C SER A 89 13.71 -10.67 8.39
N ILE A 90 13.11 -10.66 7.18
CA ILE A 90 13.72 -11.23 5.97
C ILE A 90 15.00 -10.47 5.59
N GLY A 91 15.05 -9.18 5.92
CA GLY A 91 16.21 -8.32 5.78
C GLY A 91 16.26 -7.50 4.49
N ARG A 92 17.11 -6.49 4.53
CA ARG A 92 17.31 -5.52 3.43
C ARG A 92 17.87 -6.13 2.15
N ASN A 93 18.57 -7.25 2.26
CA ASN A 93 19.20 -7.93 1.11
C ASN A 93 18.21 -8.76 0.30
N VAL A 94 16.98 -8.90 0.76
CA VAL A 94 15.94 -9.70 0.11
C VAL A 94 14.74 -8.86 -0.30
N LEU A 95 14.33 -7.93 0.59
CA LEU A 95 13.22 -7.05 0.30
C LEU A 95 13.67 -5.89 -0.60
N PRO A 96 12.85 -5.50 -1.60
CA PRO A 96 13.10 -4.25 -2.33
C PRO A 96 13.27 -3.08 -1.36
N PRO A 97 14.30 -2.21 -1.53
CA PRO A 97 14.59 -1.13 -0.59
C PRO A 97 13.39 -0.23 -0.27
N VAL A 98 12.61 0.13 -1.29
CA VAL A 98 11.41 0.96 -1.13
C VAL A 98 10.37 0.29 -0.22
N LEU A 99 10.21 -1.02 -0.31
CA LEU A 99 9.28 -1.76 0.56
C LEU A 99 9.83 -1.90 1.97
N PHE A 100 11.11 -2.26 2.13
CA PHE A 100 11.74 -2.39 3.44
C PHE A 100 11.64 -1.09 4.25
N GLU A 101 12.00 0.04 3.65
CA GLU A 101 11.96 1.35 4.31
C GLU A 101 10.54 1.79 4.65
N THR A 102 9.59 1.54 3.75
CA THR A 102 8.17 1.81 4.02
C THR A 102 7.69 1.01 5.23
N LEU A 103 7.92 -0.30 5.26
CA LEU A 103 7.49 -1.16 6.37
C LEU A 103 8.13 -0.75 7.70
N ALA A 104 9.41 -0.38 7.67
CA ALA A 104 10.14 0.07 8.87
C ALA A 104 9.58 1.39 9.43
N ALA A 105 9.04 2.26 8.57
CA ALA A 105 8.45 3.55 8.94
C ALA A 105 6.98 3.47 9.41
N ILE A 106 6.32 2.31 9.25
CA ILE A 106 4.94 2.12 9.70
C ILE A 106 4.89 1.92 11.21
N ALA A 107 4.14 2.76 11.90
CA ALA A 107 3.76 2.64 13.31
C ALA A 107 4.95 2.30 14.25
N THR A 108 4.64 1.78 15.43
CA THR A 108 5.63 1.29 16.40
C THR A 108 5.94 -0.20 16.19
N PRO A 109 7.06 -0.72 16.71
CA PRO A 109 7.35 -2.16 16.66
C PRO A 109 6.22 -3.04 17.21
N ALA A 110 5.60 -2.62 18.32
CA ALA A 110 4.48 -3.33 18.93
C ALA A 110 3.28 -3.46 17.99
N VAL A 111 2.97 -2.40 17.24
CA VAL A 111 1.89 -2.44 16.24
C VAL A 111 2.30 -3.30 15.04
N ARG A 112 3.56 -3.22 14.57
CA ARG A 112 4.06 -4.05 13.46
C ARG A 112 4.04 -5.54 13.75
N ASN A 113 4.16 -5.97 15.01
CA ASN A 113 4.05 -7.37 15.43
C ASN A 113 2.63 -7.94 15.25
N LEU A 114 1.64 -7.09 15.05
CA LEU A 114 0.24 -7.48 14.85
C LEU A 114 -0.29 -7.09 13.47
N ALA A 115 0.09 -5.90 12.99
CA ALA A 115 -0.36 -5.39 11.68
C ALA A 115 0.15 -6.29 10.56
N THR A 116 -0.75 -6.67 9.63
CA THR A 116 -0.44 -7.55 8.51
C THR A 116 -0.37 -6.77 7.21
N LEU A 117 0.42 -7.25 6.24
CA LEU A 117 0.54 -6.59 4.95
C LEU A 117 -0.80 -6.57 4.21
N GLY A 118 -1.50 -7.70 4.15
CA GLY A 118 -2.84 -7.77 3.54
C GLY A 118 -3.86 -6.89 4.26
N GLY A 119 -3.78 -6.79 5.61
CA GLY A 119 -4.60 -5.87 6.38
C GLY A 119 -4.34 -4.41 6.04
N ASN A 120 -3.07 -4.01 5.82
CA ASN A 120 -2.71 -2.65 5.40
C ASN A 120 -3.22 -2.32 3.99
N ILE A 121 -3.07 -3.26 3.04
CA ILE A 121 -3.56 -3.10 1.66
C ILE A 121 -5.09 -2.99 1.62
N SER A 122 -5.80 -3.78 2.43
CA SER A 122 -7.27 -3.86 2.42
C SER A 122 -7.96 -2.78 3.27
N LEU A 123 -7.24 -1.75 3.71
CA LEU A 123 -7.84 -0.64 4.45
C LEU A 123 -8.84 0.12 3.57
N LYS A 124 -10.04 0.31 4.08
CA LYS A 124 -11.02 1.22 3.48
C LYS A 124 -10.49 2.66 3.58
N ASN A 125 -10.79 3.47 2.59
CA ASN A 125 -10.35 4.87 2.47
C ASN A 125 -8.85 5.03 2.15
N CYS A 126 -8.23 4.04 1.51
CA CYS A 126 -6.93 4.18 0.83
C CYS A 126 -5.76 4.65 1.71
N ARG A 127 -5.80 4.34 2.98
CA ARG A 127 -4.81 4.81 3.95
C ARG A 127 -3.72 3.79 4.26
N GLY A 128 -3.53 2.81 3.38
CA GLY A 128 -2.44 1.86 3.50
C GLY A 128 -1.10 2.52 3.15
N ASP A 129 -0.27 2.78 4.14
CA ASP A 129 1.05 3.38 3.93
C ASP A 129 1.95 2.56 2.98
N CYS A 130 1.66 1.25 2.80
CA CYS A 130 2.40 0.38 1.89
C CYS A 130 2.03 0.56 0.41
N LEU A 131 0.87 1.15 0.11
CA LEU A 131 0.33 1.19 -1.26
C LEU A 131 1.26 1.86 -2.28
N PRO A 132 1.84 3.05 -2.00
CA PRO A 132 2.76 3.67 -2.95
C PRO A 132 3.99 2.82 -3.23
N ALA A 133 4.62 2.25 -2.18
CA ALA A 133 5.80 1.40 -2.34
C ALA A 133 5.50 0.14 -3.15
N LEU A 134 4.37 -0.51 -2.91
CA LEU A 134 3.93 -1.69 -3.64
C LEU A 134 3.56 -1.36 -5.09
N SER A 135 3.01 -0.16 -5.34
CA SER A 135 2.61 0.28 -6.68
C SER A 135 3.81 0.57 -7.58
N VAL A 136 4.85 1.25 -7.08
CA VAL A 136 6.02 1.61 -7.91
C VAL A 136 6.87 0.40 -8.32
N ILE A 137 6.75 -0.71 -7.62
CA ILE A 137 7.42 -1.98 -7.97
C ILE A 137 6.47 -2.99 -8.62
N ASP A 138 5.33 -2.53 -9.12
CA ASP A 138 4.34 -3.31 -9.88
C ASP A 138 3.91 -4.63 -9.17
N THR A 139 3.66 -4.52 -7.87
CA THR A 139 3.22 -5.64 -7.03
C THR A 139 1.85 -6.17 -7.46
N GLN A 140 1.70 -7.48 -7.50
CA GLN A 140 0.47 -8.18 -7.83
C GLN A 140 -0.20 -8.78 -6.57
N LEU A 141 -1.52 -8.78 -6.56
CA LEU A 141 -2.37 -9.31 -5.49
C LEU A 141 -3.14 -10.53 -6.00
N GLU A 142 -3.04 -11.64 -5.27
CA GLU A 142 -3.83 -12.85 -5.53
C GLU A 142 -5.14 -12.78 -4.75
N LEU A 143 -6.25 -12.75 -5.48
CA LEU A 143 -7.60 -12.77 -4.94
C LEU A 143 -8.23 -14.13 -5.23
N ARG A 144 -8.77 -14.78 -4.19
CA ARG A 144 -9.32 -16.13 -4.32
C ARG A 144 -10.72 -16.26 -3.72
N THR A 145 -11.56 -16.97 -4.45
CA THR A 145 -12.80 -17.57 -3.95
C THR A 145 -12.63 -19.07 -3.77
N ALA A 146 -13.68 -19.77 -3.36
CA ALA A 146 -13.67 -21.23 -3.30
C ALA A 146 -13.49 -21.91 -4.68
N GLY A 147 -13.84 -21.22 -5.78
CA GLY A 147 -13.82 -21.80 -7.14
C GLY A 147 -12.93 -21.06 -8.13
N SER A 148 -12.34 -19.91 -7.78
CA SER A 148 -11.57 -19.11 -8.73
C SER A 148 -10.39 -18.40 -8.08
N THR A 149 -9.42 -18.04 -8.92
CA THR A 149 -8.26 -17.23 -8.55
C THR A 149 -8.04 -16.19 -9.63
N ARG A 150 -7.80 -14.94 -9.24
CA ARG A 150 -7.35 -13.88 -10.15
C ARG A 150 -6.19 -13.10 -9.54
N TRP A 151 -5.37 -12.53 -10.41
CA TRP A 151 -4.32 -11.60 -10.05
C TRP A 151 -4.68 -10.20 -10.52
N VAL A 152 -4.40 -9.20 -9.70
CA VAL A 152 -4.60 -7.78 -10.03
C VAL A 152 -3.38 -6.99 -9.62
N GLN A 153 -3.08 -5.91 -10.32
CA GLN A 153 -2.06 -4.95 -9.88
C GLN A 153 -2.56 -4.19 -8.65
N VAL A 154 -1.65 -3.79 -7.76
CA VAL A 154 -2.02 -2.97 -6.58
C VAL A 154 -2.79 -1.71 -6.98
N GLY A 155 -2.38 -1.05 -8.08
CA GLY A 155 -3.07 0.14 -8.59
C GLY A 155 -4.50 -0.09 -9.06
N GLU A 156 -4.84 -1.32 -9.47
CA GLU A 156 -6.14 -1.74 -9.98
C GLU A 156 -7.03 -2.37 -8.90
N PHE A 157 -6.52 -2.50 -7.69
CA PHE A 157 -7.21 -3.19 -6.59
C PHE A 157 -8.34 -2.34 -5.96
N PHE A 158 -8.44 -1.08 -6.32
CA PHE A 158 -9.42 -0.17 -5.74
C PHE A 158 -10.44 0.27 -6.79
N ASP A 159 -11.71 0.31 -6.39
CA ASP A 159 -12.78 0.85 -7.21
C ASP A 159 -12.75 2.39 -7.25
N ARG A 160 -13.67 2.99 -8.02
CA ARG A 160 -13.80 4.47 -8.11
C ARG A 160 -14.16 5.14 -6.78
N GLY A 161 -14.69 4.39 -5.83
CA GLY A 161 -14.99 4.83 -4.46
C GLY A 161 -13.82 4.63 -3.49
N ASN A 162 -12.66 4.20 -3.99
CA ASN A 162 -11.48 3.85 -3.20
C ASN A 162 -11.72 2.74 -2.17
N LEU A 163 -12.58 1.81 -2.49
CA LEU A 163 -12.75 0.59 -1.72
C LEU A 163 -12.04 -0.57 -2.42
N PRO A 164 -11.48 -1.52 -1.66
CA PRO A 164 -10.96 -2.74 -2.27
C PRO A 164 -12.00 -3.42 -3.16
N ASP A 165 -11.69 -3.58 -4.45
CA ASP A 165 -12.56 -4.22 -5.45
C ASP A 165 -12.52 -5.74 -5.30
N LEU A 166 -13.15 -6.21 -4.22
CA LEU A 166 -13.32 -7.62 -3.92
C LEU A 166 -14.69 -8.10 -4.38
N ARG A 167 -14.69 -9.12 -5.21
CA ARG A 167 -15.93 -9.82 -5.59
C ARG A 167 -16.51 -10.58 -4.39
N PRO A 168 -17.82 -10.90 -4.39
CA PRO A 168 -18.42 -11.70 -3.32
C PRO A 168 -17.66 -13.00 -3.05
N GLY A 169 -17.24 -13.21 -1.79
CA GLY A 169 -16.49 -14.38 -1.39
C GLY A 169 -14.99 -14.36 -1.70
N GLU A 170 -14.46 -13.29 -2.30
CA GLU A 170 -13.03 -13.13 -2.51
C GLU A 170 -12.29 -12.74 -1.24
N ILE A 171 -11.09 -13.30 -1.10
CA ILE A 171 -10.13 -12.98 -0.03
C ILE A 171 -8.77 -12.67 -0.70
N LEU A 172 -8.11 -11.61 -0.26
CA LEU A 172 -6.69 -11.38 -0.58
C LEU A 172 -5.85 -12.46 0.11
N THR A 173 -5.19 -13.30 -0.68
CA THR A 173 -4.46 -14.46 -0.16
C THR A 173 -2.95 -14.30 -0.22
N ARG A 174 -2.44 -13.59 -1.24
CA ARG A 174 -1.00 -13.47 -1.48
C ARG A 174 -0.67 -12.12 -2.11
N ILE A 175 0.48 -11.62 -1.75
CA ILE A 175 1.10 -10.42 -2.31
C ILE A 175 2.38 -10.86 -3.01
N ARG A 176 2.46 -10.68 -4.33
CA ARG A 176 3.61 -11.01 -5.16
C ARG A 176 4.43 -9.77 -5.45
N VAL A 177 5.58 -9.68 -4.84
CA VAL A 177 6.51 -8.56 -4.93
C VAL A 177 7.60 -8.90 -5.96
N PRO A 178 7.75 -8.15 -7.07
CA PRO A 178 8.87 -8.30 -7.98
C PRO A 178 10.21 -8.00 -7.28
N LEU A 179 11.24 -8.78 -7.62
CA LEU A 179 12.62 -8.63 -7.11
C LEU A 179 13.52 -8.01 -8.18
N GLU A 180 13.03 -6.97 -8.83
CA GLU A 180 13.79 -6.18 -9.78
C GLU A 180 14.76 -5.24 -9.05
N GLU A 181 15.94 -5.05 -9.65
CA GLU A 181 16.93 -4.09 -9.16
C GLU A 181 16.65 -2.70 -9.72
N TRP A 182 16.81 -1.70 -8.87
CA TRP A 182 16.63 -0.29 -9.17
C TRP A 182 17.88 0.48 -8.77
N ASP A 183 18.39 1.35 -9.65
CA ASP A 183 19.56 2.17 -9.36
C ASP A 183 19.28 3.23 -8.29
N PHE A 184 18.01 3.65 -8.21
CA PHE A 184 17.53 4.57 -7.18
C PHE A 184 16.14 4.16 -6.68
N ALA A 185 15.97 4.11 -5.37
CA ALA A 185 14.70 3.80 -4.72
C ALA A 185 14.54 4.67 -3.48
N VAL A 186 13.34 5.24 -3.29
CA VAL A 186 13.10 6.15 -2.18
C VAL A 186 11.64 6.09 -1.72
N THR A 187 11.45 6.28 -0.43
CA THR A 187 10.12 6.49 0.17
C THR A 187 10.15 7.68 1.12
N ARG A 188 9.04 8.39 1.22
CA ARG A 188 8.84 9.47 2.18
C ARG A 188 7.43 9.43 2.74
N LYS A 189 7.33 9.60 4.05
CA LYS A 189 6.05 9.81 4.74
C LYS A 189 6.06 11.21 5.34
N VAL A 190 5.08 12.02 4.98
CA VAL A 190 4.86 13.36 5.53
C VAL A 190 3.64 13.28 6.43
N SER A 191 3.84 13.52 7.72
CA SER A 191 2.75 13.57 8.70
C SER A 191 2.33 15.02 8.89
N GLY A 192 1.07 15.32 8.67
CA GLY A 192 0.51 16.64 9.00
C GLY A 192 0.35 16.80 10.51
N GLY A 193 0.51 18.02 11.04
CA GLY A 193 0.45 18.35 12.46
C GLY A 193 -0.90 18.11 13.16
N GLY A 194 -1.93 17.64 12.45
CA GLY A 194 -3.29 17.41 12.94
C GLY A 194 -3.71 15.95 13.11
N GLY A 195 -2.78 15.00 13.08
CA GLY A 195 -3.06 13.58 13.23
C GLY A 195 -2.93 12.78 11.93
N LEU A 196 -3.25 11.47 12.00
CA LEU A 196 -3.09 10.51 10.88
C LEU A 196 -3.92 10.84 9.62
N GLU A 197 -4.86 11.76 9.71
CA GLU A 197 -5.77 12.10 8.59
C GLU A 197 -5.13 12.97 7.52
N SER A 198 -4.01 13.60 7.82
CA SER A 198 -3.26 14.47 6.92
C SER A 198 -1.94 13.86 6.42
N SER A 199 -1.72 12.55 6.64
CA SER A 199 -0.50 11.91 6.17
C SER A 199 -0.51 11.71 4.66
N LEU A 200 0.62 12.04 4.04
CA LEU A 200 0.90 11.79 2.63
C LEU A 200 2.10 10.85 2.56
N SER A 201 2.05 9.86 1.69
CA SER A 201 3.16 8.95 1.43
C SER A 201 3.57 9.04 -0.03
N PHE A 202 4.86 9.02 -0.27
CA PHE A 202 5.48 9.05 -1.58
C PHE A 202 6.43 7.86 -1.71
N ALA A 203 6.41 7.23 -2.86
CA ALA A 203 7.42 6.26 -3.25
C ALA A 203 7.88 6.53 -4.68
N GLY A 204 9.16 6.31 -4.96
CA GLY A 204 9.72 6.44 -6.29
C GLY A 204 10.87 5.47 -6.50
N VAL A 205 10.96 4.92 -7.71
CA VAL A 205 12.06 4.06 -8.15
C VAL A 205 12.51 4.49 -9.54
N ALA A 206 13.79 4.34 -9.83
CA ALA A 206 14.33 4.64 -11.16
C ALA A 206 15.45 3.65 -11.50
N ARG A 207 15.50 3.28 -12.79
CA ARG A 207 16.57 2.50 -13.40
C ARG A 207 17.14 3.30 -14.58
N PHE A 208 18.44 3.57 -14.54
CA PHE A 208 19.10 4.43 -15.51
C PHE A 208 20.51 3.93 -15.87
N PRO A 209 20.62 2.72 -16.41
CA PRO A 209 21.91 2.22 -16.87
C PRO A 209 22.47 3.14 -17.95
N LYS A 210 23.77 3.38 -17.94
CA LYS A 210 24.48 4.17 -18.97
C LYS A 210 23.99 5.65 -19.08
N GLY A 211 23.48 6.24 -18.00
CA GLY A 211 23.13 7.66 -17.96
C GLY A 211 21.86 8.06 -18.70
N SER A 212 20.98 7.13 -19.02
CA SER A 212 19.62 7.40 -19.54
C SER A 212 18.57 6.63 -18.75
N ILE A 213 17.39 7.22 -18.55
CA ILE A 213 16.28 6.60 -17.83
C ILE A 213 15.71 5.45 -18.65
N GLU A 214 15.87 4.21 -18.16
CA GLU A 214 15.23 3.03 -18.73
C GLU A 214 13.81 2.84 -18.19
N ALA A 215 13.63 3.02 -16.87
CA ALA A 215 12.36 2.97 -16.20
C ALA A 215 12.35 3.93 -15.01
N LEU A 216 11.22 4.58 -14.81
CA LEU A 216 10.97 5.42 -13.64
C LEU A 216 9.51 5.28 -13.24
N HIS A 217 9.28 4.97 -11.98
CA HIS A 217 7.93 4.92 -11.42
C HIS A 217 7.84 5.80 -10.19
N PHE A 218 6.72 6.49 -10.02
CA PHE A 218 6.42 7.19 -8.78
C PHE A 218 4.96 7.03 -8.40
N CYS A 219 4.69 7.05 -7.11
CA CYS A 219 3.33 6.93 -6.60
C CYS A 219 3.15 7.78 -5.35
N ILE A 220 1.97 8.38 -5.23
CA ILE A 220 1.57 9.21 -4.11
C ILE A 220 0.33 8.60 -3.47
N GLY A 221 0.38 8.39 -2.16
CA GLY A 221 -0.74 7.94 -1.33
C GLY A 221 -1.20 9.04 -0.37
N GLY A 222 -2.45 8.97 0.06
CA GLY A 222 -3.05 9.98 0.94
C GLY A 222 -3.76 11.12 0.19
N LEU A 223 -3.95 10.98 -1.12
CA LEU A 223 -4.79 11.83 -1.94
C LEU A 223 -6.23 11.31 -1.99
N LYS A 224 -7.05 11.86 -2.89
CA LYS A 224 -8.44 11.42 -3.11
C LYS A 224 -8.49 9.96 -3.60
N THR A 225 -7.55 9.56 -4.44
CA THR A 225 -7.40 8.17 -4.90
C THR A 225 -6.48 7.37 -3.98
N ALA A 226 -6.69 6.05 -3.91
CA ALA A 226 -5.89 5.12 -3.11
C ALA A 226 -4.42 5.13 -3.51
N VAL A 227 -4.22 5.12 -4.82
CA VAL A 227 -2.92 5.04 -5.48
C VAL A 227 -2.94 6.06 -6.59
N PHE A 228 -2.17 7.12 -6.46
CA PHE A 228 -2.02 8.13 -7.49
C PHE A 228 -0.70 7.92 -8.20
N ARG A 229 -0.76 7.38 -9.41
CA ARG A 229 0.36 7.16 -10.32
C ARG A 229 0.03 7.75 -11.68
N MET A 230 1.03 8.26 -12.39
CA MET A 230 0.86 8.87 -13.72
C MET A 230 1.76 8.20 -14.77
N PRO A 231 1.35 7.06 -15.34
CA PRO A 231 2.15 6.34 -16.33
C PRO A 231 2.52 7.21 -17.56
N VAL A 232 1.69 8.17 -17.92
CA VAL A 232 1.98 9.11 -19.01
C VAL A 232 3.23 9.96 -18.72
N LEU A 233 3.41 10.43 -17.48
CA LEU A 233 4.62 11.17 -17.10
C LEU A 233 5.84 10.25 -17.01
N GLU A 234 5.65 9.04 -16.51
CA GLU A 234 6.69 8.01 -16.41
C GLU A 234 7.24 7.67 -17.80
N GLU A 235 6.36 7.46 -18.79
CA GLU A 235 6.78 7.14 -20.17
C GLU A 235 7.48 8.32 -20.87
N ARG A 236 7.10 9.56 -20.56
CA ARG A 236 7.78 10.75 -21.11
C ARG A 236 9.21 10.92 -20.58
N LEU A 237 9.50 10.38 -19.41
CA LEU A 237 10.86 10.37 -18.86
C LEU A 237 11.72 9.23 -19.40
N LYS A 238 11.12 8.22 -20.01
CA LYS A 238 11.83 7.11 -20.59
C LYS A 238 12.75 7.57 -21.73
N ASN A 239 13.97 7.05 -21.74
CA ASN A 239 15.07 7.45 -22.63
C ASN A 239 15.59 8.89 -22.42
N ALA A 240 15.12 9.63 -21.43
CA ALA A 240 15.70 10.92 -21.08
C ALA A 240 17.15 10.75 -20.61
N SER A 241 18.05 11.56 -21.16
CA SER A 241 19.45 11.60 -20.71
C SER A 241 19.55 12.23 -19.33
N LEU A 242 20.46 11.75 -18.52
CA LEU A 242 20.77 12.32 -17.21
C LEU A 242 22.00 13.24 -17.30
N PRO A 243 21.99 14.37 -16.61
CA PRO A 243 20.89 14.89 -15.80
C PRO A 243 19.69 15.34 -16.65
N ILE A 244 18.48 15.14 -16.14
CA ILE A 244 17.24 15.57 -16.82
C ILE A 244 17.25 17.08 -16.96
N GLN A 245 16.96 17.57 -18.18
CA GLN A 245 16.96 19.00 -18.50
C GLN A 245 15.85 19.76 -17.75
N ALA A 246 16.16 20.96 -17.27
CA ALA A 246 15.23 21.80 -16.50
C ALA A 246 13.91 22.04 -17.24
N LYS A 247 13.96 22.31 -18.55
CA LYS A 247 12.76 22.51 -19.37
C LYS A 247 11.79 21.31 -19.33
N LEU A 248 12.32 20.09 -19.37
CA LEU A 248 11.49 18.88 -19.27
C LEU A 248 10.90 18.76 -17.87
N ILE A 249 11.69 19.02 -16.82
CA ILE A 249 11.22 19.01 -15.43
C ILE A 249 10.06 20.00 -15.25
N ASP A 250 10.19 21.23 -15.74
CA ASP A 250 9.13 22.24 -15.59
C ASP A 250 7.84 21.85 -16.34
N THR A 251 7.95 21.23 -17.51
CA THR A 251 6.78 20.72 -18.24
C THR A 251 6.07 19.61 -17.45
N LEU A 252 6.83 18.61 -16.96
CA LEU A 252 6.27 17.51 -16.17
C LEU A 252 5.65 17.99 -14.86
N PHE A 253 6.26 19.02 -14.26
CA PHE A 253 5.76 19.64 -13.05
C PHE A 253 4.42 20.37 -13.27
N HIS A 254 4.27 21.03 -14.41
CA HIS A 254 3.01 21.67 -14.80
C HIS A 254 1.90 20.62 -14.98
N ASP A 255 2.16 19.58 -15.77
CA ASP A 255 1.20 18.51 -16.04
C ASP A 255 0.79 17.77 -14.74
N LEU A 256 1.77 17.53 -13.84
CA LEU A 256 1.47 16.93 -12.53
C LEU A 256 0.60 17.87 -11.69
N ALA A 257 0.85 19.18 -11.71
CA ALA A 257 0.08 20.15 -10.96
C ALA A 257 -1.39 20.20 -11.41
N GLU A 258 -1.65 20.18 -12.71
CA GLU A 258 -3.01 20.11 -13.25
C GLU A 258 -3.75 18.86 -12.79
N ASN A 259 -3.11 17.69 -12.89
CA ASN A 259 -3.72 16.44 -12.47
C ASN A 259 -3.91 16.33 -10.94
N LEU A 260 -3.05 16.96 -10.14
CA LEU A 260 -3.21 17.01 -8.68
C LEU A 260 -4.32 17.95 -8.24
N ALA A 261 -4.70 18.95 -9.02
CA ALA A 261 -5.84 19.82 -8.73
C ALA A 261 -7.14 19.00 -8.61
N ASP A 262 -7.33 18.00 -9.47
CA ASP A 262 -8.49 17.11 -9.43
C ASP A 262 -8.43 16.08 -8.27
N GLN A 263 -7.25 15.84 -7.70
CA GLN A 263 -7.02 14.92 -6.59
C GLN A 263 -7.13 15.58 -5.21
N GLY A 264 -7.21 16.91 -5.15
CA GLY A 264 -7.39 17.66 -3.92
C GLY A 264 -8.87 17.78 -3.56
N GLU A 265 -9.21 17.66 -2.27
CA GLU A 265 -10.42 18.26 -1.75
C GLU A 265 -10.18 19.79 -1.74
N ASP A 266 -11.20 20.58 -2.04
CA ASP A 266 -11.12 22.05 -1.93
C ASP A 266 -11.13 22.47 -0.44
N THR A 267 -10.06 22.06 0.24
CA THR A 267 -9.80 22.29 1.65
C THR A 267 -8.34 22.69 1.85
N PRO A 268 -7.99 23.45 2.90
CA PRO A 268 -6.60 23.78 3.21
C PRO A 268 -5.68 22.54 3.29
N ALA A 269 -6.22 21.43 3.81
CA ALA A 269 -5.49 20.16 3.87
C ALA A 269 -5.29 19.54 2.49
N GLY A 270 -6.26 19.64 1.58
CA GLY A 270 -6.15 19.20 0.19
C GLY A 270 -5.08 19.99 -0.58
N HIS A 271 -5.12 21.32 -0.48
CA HIS A 271 -4.12 22.20 -1.10
C HIS A 271 -2.71 21.91 -0.57
N TYR A 272 -2.55 21.70 0.74
CA TYR A 272 -1.29 21.31 1.34
C TYR A 272 -0.76 19.99 0.77
N ARG A 273 -1.63 18.97 0.65
CA ARG A 273 -1.25 17.68 0.08
C ARG A 273 -0.81 17.79 -1.38
N ALA A 274 -1.55 18.53 -2.20
CA ALA A 274 -1.18 18.77 -3.60
C ALA A 274 0.18 19.48 -3.72
N ALA A 275 0.38 20.58 -2.99
CA ALA A 275 1.65 21.31 -3.00
C ALA A 275 2.82 20.45 -2.47
N THR A 276 2.59 19.62 -1.45
CA THR A 276 3.61 18.72 -0.91
C THR A 276 3.94 17.61 -1.91
N SER A 277 2.95 17.08 -2.62
CA SER A 277 3.14 16.07 -3.68
C SER A 277 4.05 16.59 -4.79
N LEU A 278 3.81 17.82 -5.24
CA LEU A 278 4.67 18.48 -6.24
C LEU A 278 6.12 18.65 -5.77
N ARG A 279 6.32 19.07 -4.51
CA ARG A 279 7.66 19.22 -3.92
C ARG A 279 8.39 17.87 -3.83
N LEU A 280 7.67 16.79 -3.46
CA LEU A 280 8.24 15.45 -3.37
C LEU A 280 8.62 14.90 -4.74
N PHE A 281 7.81 15.15 -5.76
CA PHE A 281 8.14 14.77 -7.13
C PHE A 281 9.39 15.52 -7.64
N ARG A 282 9.46 16.86 -7.46
CA ARG A 282 10.64 17.65 -7.82
C ARG A 282 11.89 17.13 -7.10
N TRP A 283 11.79 16.94 -5.80
CA TRP A 283 12.88 16.39 -4.99
C TRP A 283 13.33 15.01 -5.47
N PHE A 284 12.39 14.14 -5.89
CA PHE A 284 12.72 12.82 -6.44
C PHE A 284 13.55 12.94 -7.74
N ILE A 285 13.13 13.79 -8.67
CA ILE A 285 13.87 14.04 -9.92
C ILE A 285 15.26 14.63 -9.66
N GLU A 286 15.37 15.59 -8.74
CA GLU A 286 16.66 16.19 -8.35
C GLU A 286 17.59 15.13 -7.75
N LYS A 287 17.07 14.21 -6.95
CA LYS A 287 17.85 13.11 -6.38
C LYS A 287 18.33 12.11 -7.43
N ILE A 288 17.54 11.83 -8.45
CA ILE A 288 17.98 11.02 -9.58
C ILE A 288 19.13 11.70 -10.31
N ASN A 289 19.01 12.99 -10.60
CA ASN A 289 20.09 13.75 -11.23
C ASN A 289 21.38 13.73 -10.43
N LEU A 290 21.30 13.94 -9.10
CA LEU A 290 22.45 13.86 -8.21
C LEU A 290 23.08 12.45 -8.22
N ARG A 291 22.25 11.42 -8.12
CA ARG A 291 22.73 10.03 -8.09
C ARG A 291 23.40 9.62 -9.38
N SER A 292 22.93 10.11 -10.53
CA SER A 292 23.56 9.83 -11.82
C SER A 292 24.97 10.42 -11.92
N LEU A 293 25.20 11.58 -11.34
CA LEU A 293 26.54 12.21 -11.29
C LEU A 293 27.54 11.44 -10.39
N GLU A 294 27.04 10.78 -9.34
CA GLU A 294 27.87 9.93 -8.47
C GLU A 294 28.30 8.61 -9.13
N MET A 295 27.58 8.18 -10.16
CA MET A 295 27.82 6.92 -10.88
C MET A 295 28.67 7.10 -12.15
N MET A 296 28.92 8.34 -12.57
CA MET A 296 29.82 8.70 -13.66
C MET A 296 31.27 8.85 -13.18
#